data_9024bfb90aa57b1c77f0e6969f70eedc
#
_entry.id   9024bfb90aa57b1c77f0e6969f70eedc
#
_cell.length_a   1.000
_cell.length_b   1.000
_cell.length_c   1.000
_cell.angle_alpha   90.00
_cell.angle_beta   90.00
_cell.angle_gamma   90.00
#
_symmetry.space_group_name_H-M   'P 1'
#
loop_
_entity.id
_entity.type
_entity.pdbx_description
1 polymer ?
#
loop_
_entity_poly.entity_id
_entity_poly.type
_entity_poly.pdbx_seq_one_letter_code
_entity_poly.pdbx_strand_id
1 'polypeptide(L)'
;MIQGAPPDVVQAARLLACSTCVLVNIGVDRQDLSSAHMTYFYDEDICFTRLGFPHMLSTRNAPPGTGSIQAEVYFSDKYKPFTGTAEDWIEPVIRDLRRCGLVREDDRILSRKAMFLRYANVIFDLDRAAALKTVHGYLDDLGIAYCGRYGDWGYMWTDESFKSGELAAEKALSPQQV
;
A
#
# COMPACT_ATOMS: atom_id res chain seq x y z
N MET A 1 -0.22 19.45 5.71
CA MET A 1 0.84 19.65 6.72
C MET A 1 0.39 20.80 7.62
N ILE A 2 0.46 20.64 8.93
CA ILE A 2 0.07 21.70 9.88
C ILE A 2 1.12 22.81 9.76
N GLN A 3 0.68 24.05 9.44
CA GLN A 3 1.57 25.20 9.35
C GLN A 3 2.03 25.59 10.77
N GLY A 4 3.32 25.90 10.94
CA GLY A 4 3.87 26.33 12.21
C GLY A 4 4.12 25.20 13.22
N ALA A 5 4.10 23.93 12.80
CA ALA A 5 4.47 22.83 13.69
C ALA A 5 5.94 23.00 14.18
N PRO A 6 6.24 22.72 15.47
CA PRO A 6 7.59 22.81 16.02
C PRO A 6 8.60 21.94 15.24
N PRO A 7 9.89 22.36 15.17
CA PRO A 7 10.91 21.64 14.40
C PRO A 7 11.09 20.17 14.82
N ASP A 8 11.01 19.87 16.12
CA ASP A 8 11.09 18.51 16.66
C ASP A 8 9.93 17.62 16.24
N VAL A 9 8.69 18.16 16.18
CA VAL A 9 7.52 17.47 15.66
C VAL A 9 7.68 17.17 14.16
N VAL A 10 8.18 18.16 13.39
CA VAL A 10 8.45 17.96 11.95
C VAL A 10 9.53 16.90 11.74
N GLN A 11 10.58 16.91 12.57
CA GLN A 11 11.63 15.89 12.52
C GLN A 11 11.10 14.50 12.88
N ALA A 12 10.31 14.40 13.95
CA ALA A 12 9.66 13.14 14.33
C ALA A 12 8.76 12.60 13.22
N ALA A 13 7.95 13.45 12.60
CA ALA A 13 7.09 13.03 11.48
C ALA A 13 7.88 12.49 10.27
N ARG A 14 9.09 13.00 10.01
CA ARG A 14 9.98 12.50 8.96
C ARG A 14 10.61 11.14 9.26
N LEU A 15 10.67 10.75 10.53
CA LEU A 15 11.16 9.44 10.96
C LEU A 15 10.10 8.34 10.80
N LEU A 16 8.83 8.70 10.66
CA LEU A 16 7.74 7.74 10.45
C LEU A 16 7.83 7.13 9.05
N ALA A 17 8.27 5.88 8.99
CA ALA A 17 8.48 5.17 7.75
C ALA A 17 7.21 4.44 7.26
N CYS A 18 6.97 4.49 5.97
CA CYS A 18 5.98 3.66 5.29
C CYS A 18 6.54 3.13 3.97
N SER A 19 5.93 2.07 3.46
CA SER A 19 6.18 1.65 2.09
C SER A 19 5.35 2.48 1.12
N THR A 20 5.90 2.68 -0.07
CA THR A 20 5.17 3.07 -1.28
C THR A 20 5.00 1.84 -2.15
N CYS A 21 4.03 1.83 -3.04
CA CYS A 21 3.76 0.68 -3.90
C CYS A 21 3.50 1.13 -5.33
N VAL A 22 4.14 0.46 -6.27
CA VAL A 22 3.72 0.48 -7.67
C VAL A 22 2.82 -0.72 -7.89
N LEU A 23 1.55 -0.46 -8.23
CA LEU A 23 0.59 -1.47 -8.67
C LEU A 23 0.66 -1.60 -10.18
N VAL A 24 1.04 -2.77 -10.69
CA VAL A 24 0.99 -3.07 -12.12
C VAL A 24 -0.16 -4.04 -12.39
N ASN A 25 -1.12 -3.57 -13.17
CA ASN A 25 -2.31 -4.33 -13.54
C ASN A 25 -2.17 -4.83 -14.98
N ILE A 26 -2.29 -6.14 -15.19
CA ILE A 26 -2.16 -6.81 -16.47
C ILE A 26 -3.44 -7.59 -16.76
N GLY A 27 -4.04 -7.37 -17.93
CA GLY A 27 -5.13 -8.19 -18.47
C GLY A 27 -4.59 -9.18 -19.51
N VAL A 28 -5.00 -10.43 -19.42
CA VAL A 28 -4.54 -11.54 -20.29
C VAL A 28 -5.75 -12.22 -20.91
N ASP A 29 -5.60 -12.74 -22.14
CA ASP A 29 -6.67 -13.36 -22.92
C ASP A 29 -7.03 -14.82 -22.50
N ARG A 30 -6.68 -15.21 -21.29
CA ARG A 30 -7.14 -16.45 -20.64
C ARG A 30 -7.41 -16.24 -19.15
N GLN A 31 -8.25 -17.05 -18.54
CA GLN A 31 -8.65 -16.93 -17.14
C GLN A 31 -7.94 -17.93 -16.20
N ASP A 32 -7.30 -18.96 -16.74
CA ASP A 32 -6.59 -20.01 -15.96
C ASP A 32 -5.18 -19.57 -15.52
N LEU A 33 -5.06 -18.37 -14.97
CA LEU A 33 -3.76 -17.78 -14.57
C LEU A 33 -3.23 -18.38 -13.28
N SER A 34 -4.10 -18.72 -12.34
CA SER A 34 -3.72 -19.26 -11.03
C SER A 34 -4.90 -19.99 -10.40
N SER A 35 -4.63 -20.93 -9.50
CA SER A 35 -5.65 -21.53 -8.61
C SER A 35 -5.80 -20.76 -7.29
N ALA A 36 -4.94 -19.77 -7.02
CA ALA A 36 -4.96 -18.95 -5.83
C ALA A 36 -5.54 -17.56 -6.13
N HIS A 37 -6.22 -16.97 -5.13
CA HIS A 37 -6.69 -15.59 -5.21
C HIS A 37 -5.53 -14.58 -5.06
N MET A 38 -4.49 -14.99 -4.32
CA MET A 38 -3.32 -14.16 -4.01
C MET A 38 -2.11 -15.07 -3.79
N THR A 39 -0.92 -14.60 -4.19
CA THR A 39 0.35 -15.30 -4.01
C THR A 39 1.41 -14.31 -3.56
N TYR A 40 2.28 -14.73 -2.62
CA TYR A 40 3.44 -13.97 -2.17
C TYR A 40 4.72 -14.56 -2.74
N PHE A 41 5.65 -13.68 -3.08
CA PHE A 41 6.98 -14.01 -3.60
C PHE A 41 8.04 -13.46 -2.65
N TYR A 42 9.00 -14.29 -2.30
CA TYR A 42 10.12 -13.97 -1.42
C TYR A 42 11.48 -14.09 -2.12
N ASP A 43 11.45 -14.36 -3.43
CA ASP A 43 12.64 -14.48 -4.26
C ASP A 43 13.20 -13.10 -4.56
N GLU A 44 14.48 -12.88 -4.26
CA GLU A 44 15.14 -11.57 -4.39
C GLU A 44 15.28 -11.11 -5.85
N ASP A 45 15.24 -12.03 -6.79
CA ASP A 45 15.36 -11.78 -8.23
C ASP A 45 14.01 -11.60 -8.94
N ILE A 46 12.90 -11.61 -8.20
CA ILE A 46 11.53 -11.25 -8.65
C ILE A 46 11.19 -9.86 -8.15
N CYS A 47 10.74 -8.98 -9.06
CA CYS A 47 10.53 -7.58 -8.73
C CYS A 47 9.28 -7.30 -7.89
N PHE A 48 8.29 -8.18 -7.91
CA PHE A 48 7.05 -8.03 -7.14
C PHE A 48 7.05 -8.94 -5.91
N THR A 49 6.39 -8.49 -4.85
CA THR A 49 6.26 -9.24 -3.58
C THR A 49 4.93 -9.96 -3.47
N ARG A 50 3.87 -9.41 -4.06
CA ARG A 50 2.52 -9.95 -4.01
C ARG A 50 1.84 -9.86 -5.37
N LEU A 51 1.14 -10.93 -5.73
CA LEU A 51 0.23 -10.96 -6.86
C LEU A 51 -1.19 -11.21 -6.36
N GLY A 52 -2.14 -10.44 -6.87
CA GLY A 52 -3.57 -10.70 -6.76
C GLY A 52 -4.14 -11.11 -8.11
N PHE A 53 -5.21 -11.91 -8.08
CA PHE A 53 -5.94 -12.33 -9.27
C PHE A 53 -7.40 -11.85 -9.17
N PRO A 54 -7.69 -10.56 -9.50
CA PRO A 54 -8.99 -9.95 -9.25
C PRO A 54 -10.17 -10.70 -9.87
N HIS A 55 -9.99 -11.31 -11.05
CA HIS A 55 -11.03 -12.12 -11.70
C HIS A 55 -11.44 -13.36 -10.89
N MET A 56 -10.56 -13.86 -10.01
CA MET A 56 -10.85 -14.95 -9.08
C MET A 56 -11.73 -14.51 -7.91
N LEU A 57 -11.67 -13.23 -7.52
CA LEU A 57 -12.51 -12.66 -6.46
C LEU A 57 -13.91 -12.36 -6.94
N SER A 58 -14.06 -11.93 -8.20
CA SER A 58 -15.34 -11.67 -8.83
C SER A 58 -15.22 -11.78 -10.35
N THR A 59 -16.14 -12.50 -10.97
CA THR A 59 -16.24 -12.63 -12.42
C THR A 59 -16.50 -11.29 -13.13
N ARG A 60 -16.86 -10.23 -12.38
CA ARG A 60 -17.04 -8.87 -12.91
C ARG A 60 -15.75 -8.07 -13.02
N ASN A 61 -14.65 -8.58 -12.47
CA ASN A 61 -13.34 -7.90 -12.48
C ASN A 61 -12.52 -8.13 -13.76
N ALA A 62 -13.03 -8.96 -14.68
CA ALA A 62 -12.46 -9.15 -16.02
C ALA A 62 -13.56 -9.53 -17.01
N PRO A 63 -13.41 -9.23 -18.32
CA PRO A 63 -14.31 -9.73 -19.35
C PRO A 63 -14.35 -11.27 -19.38
N PRO A 64 -15.46 -11.90 -19.79
CA PRO A 64 -15.56 -13.35 -19.87
C PRO A 64 -14.43 -13.96 -20.71
N GLY A 65 -13.84 -15.05 -20.22
CA GLY A 65 -12.73 -15.77 -20.87
C GLY A 65 -11.35 -15.10 -20.68
N THR A 66 -11.28 -13.96 -20.00
CA THR A 66 -10.02 -13.25 -19.73
C THR A 66 -9.66 -13.29 -18.25
N GLY A 67 -8.41 -13.02 -17.93
CA GLY A 67 -7.90 -12.94 -16.57
C GLY A 67 -7.18 -11.63 -16.30
N SER A 68 -7.00 -11.33 -15.02
CA SER A 68 -6.30 -10.14 -14.57
C SER A 68 -5.31 -10.48 -13.47
N ILE A 69 -4.13 -9.85 -13.53
CA ILE A 69 -3.08 -9.93 -12.52
C ILE A 69 -2.85 -8.53 -11.99
N GLN A 70 -2.78 -8.39 -10.67
CA GLN A 70 -2.33 -7.18 -9.99
C GLN A 70 -1.05 -7.49 -9.25
N ALA A 71 0.07 -6.91 -9.72
CA ALA A 71 1.38 -7.09 -9.12
C ALA A 71 1.72 -5.88 -8.25
N GLU A 72 2.27 -6.14 -7.06
CA GLU A 72 2.67 -5.13 -6.10
C GLU A 72 4.20 -5.11 -5.97
N VAL A 73 4.79 -3.97 -6.35
CA VAL A 73 6.23 -3.69 -6.21
C VAL A 73 6.42 -2.64 -5.12
N TYR A 74 7.12 -3.01 -4.03
CA TYR A 74 7.24 -2.15 -2.87
C TYR A 74 8.56 -1.40 -2.80
N PHE A 75 8.45 -0.16 -2.33
CA PHE A 75 9.55 0.78 -2.06
C PHE A 75 9.36 1.44 -0.71
N SER A 76 10.32 2.26 -0.28
CA SER A 76 10.23 3.11 0.89
C SER A 76 11.23 4.24 0.77
N ASP A 77 10.82 5.47 1.02
CA ASP A 77 11.73 6.63 0.99
C ASP A 77 12.93 6.45 1.93
N LYS A 78 12.75 5.70 3.04
CA LYS A 78 13.79 5.46 4.04
C LYS A 78 14.71 4.27 3.70
N TYR A 79 14.19 3.19 3.09
CA TYR A 79 14.91 1.91 2.97
C TYR A 79 15.17 1.45 1.54
N LYS A 80 14.29 1.77 0.60
CA LYS A 80 14.38 1.41 -0.81
C LYS A 80 13.70 2.50 -1.64
N PRO A 81 14.38 3.65 -1.88
CA PRO A 81 13.76 4.78 -2.55
C PRO A 81 13.23 4.43 -3.94
N PHE A 82 12.03 4.94 -4.25
CA PHE A 82 11.45 4.83 -5.58
C PHE A 82 12.11 5.85 -6.52
N THR A 83 12.46 5.41 -7.72
CA THR A 83 13.01 6.25 -8.78
C THR A 83 12.31 5.98 -10.10
N GLY A 84 12.22 6.98 -10.97
CA GLY A 84 11.53 6.87 -12.25
C GLY A 84 10.03 7.04 -12.13
N THR A 85 9.28 6.37 -13.00
CA THR A 85 7.82 6.42 -13.10
C THR A 85 7.19 5.06 -12.78
N ALA A 86 5.89 5.03 -12.49
CA ALA A 86 5.19 3.75 -12.27
C ALA A 86 5.20 2.88 -13.54
N GLU A 87 5.13 3.51 -14.70
CA GLU A 87 5.11 2.88 -16.01
C GLU A 87 6.40 2.10 -16.31
N ASP A 88 7.53 2.55 -15.76
CA ASP A 88 8.84 1.87 -15.94
C ASP A 88 8.84 0.44 -15.35
N TRP A 89 7.88 0.13 -14.49
CA TRP A 89 7.73 -1.18 -13.85
C TRP A 89 6.85 -2.17 -14.61
N ILE A 90 6.17 -1.74 -15.68
CA ILE A 90 5.30 -2.62 -16.48
C ILE A 90 6.11 -3.77 -17.11
N GLU A 91 7.17 -3.45 -17.82
CA GLU A 91 7.97 -4.46 -18.52
C GLU A 91 8.77 -5.37 -17.57
N PRO A 92 9.40 -4.87 -16.49
CA PRO A 92 9.99 -5.73 -15.46
C PRO A 92 8.99 -6.71 -14.85
N VAL A 93 7.76 -6.27 -14.53
CA VAL A 93 6.72 -7.14 -14.00
C VAL A 93 6.31 -8.20 -15.01
N ILE A 94 6.06 -7.84 -16.28
CA ILE A 94 5.69 -8.81 -17.33
C ILE A 94 6.80 -9.85 -17.52
N ARG A 95 8.07 -9.43 -17.56
CA ARG A 95 9.21 -10.33 -17.66
C ARG A 95 9.21 -11.35 -16.52
N ASP A 96 9.02 -10.90 -15.29
CA ASP A 96 9.07 -11.78 -14.12
C ASP A 96 7.80 -12.64 -14.00
N LEU A 97 6.62 -12.18 -14.46
CA LEU A 97 5.43 -13.01 -14.61
C LEU A 97 5.66 -14.18 -15.61
N ARG A 98 6.39 -13.92 -16.71
CA ARG A 98 6.79 -14.97 -17.66
C ARG A 98 7.79 -15.96 -17.05
N ARG A 99 8.79 -15.46 -16.33
CA ARG A 99 9.75 -16.32 -15.59
C ARG A 99 9.06 -17.23 -14.59
N CYS A 100 8.00 -16.77 -13.95
CA CYS A 100 7.18 -17.57 -13.03
C CYS A 100 6.16 -18.49 -13.74
N GLY A 101 6.08 -18.47 -15.09
CA GLY A 101 5.12 -19.27 -15.87
C GLY A 101 3.65 -18.82 -15.72
N LEU A 102 3.40 -17.64 -15.12
CA LEU A 102 2.06 -17.07 -14.92
C LEU A 102 1.53 -16.39 -16.19
N VAL A 103 2.42 -15.82 -16.99
CA VAL A 103 2.13 -15.32 -18.34
C VAL A 103 3.00 -16.14 -19.29
N ARG A 104 2.37 -16.84 -20.25
CA ARG A 104 3.03 -17.66 -21.26
C ARG A 104 3.52 -16.81 -22.42
N GLU A 105 4.43 -17.33 -23.24
CA GLU A 105 4.94 -16.60 -24.41
C GLU A 105 3.85 -16.34 -25.47
N ASP A 106 2.89 -17.25 -25.59
CA ASP A 106 1.75 -17.17 -26.50
C ASP A 106 0.54 -16.42 -25.94
N ASP A 107 0.56 -16.06 -24.64
CA ASP A 107 -0.52 -15.25 -24.05
C ASP A 107 -0.51 -13.83 -24.63
N ARG A 108 -1.68 -13.37 -25.01
CA ARG A 108 -1.90 -11.99 -25.46
C ARG A 108 -2.22 -11.09 -24.29
N ILE A 109 -1.38 -10.09 -24.06
CA ILE A 109 -1.64 -9.03 -23.09
C ILE A 109 -2.65 -8.05 -23.67
N LEU A 110 -3.84 -8.00 -23.08
CA LEU A 110 -4.99 -7.18 -23.53
C LEU A 110 -4.93 -5.76 -22.96
N SER A 111 -4.40 -5.62 -21.75
CA SER A 111 -4.26 -4.32 -21.09
C SER A 111 -3.08 -4.34 -20.13
N ARG A 112 -2.49 -3.15 -19.94
CA ARG A 112 -1.42 -2.92 -18.97
C ARG A 112 -1.53 -1.51 -18.42
N LYS A 113 -1.45 -1.37 -17.12
CA LYS A 113 -1.50 -0.08 -16.45
C LYS A 113 -0.71 -0.14 -15.15
N ALA A 114 0.08 0.88 -14.88
CA ALA A 114 0.74 1.07 -13.60
C ALA A 114 0.12 2.22 -12.82
N MET A 115 0.20 2.16 -11.49
CA MET A 115 -0.26 3.19 -10.57
C MET A 115 0.72 3.29 -9.41
N PHE A 116 1.09 4.52 -9.04
CA PHE A 116 1.91 4.77 -7.87
C PHE A 116 1.03 5.09 -6.65
N LEU A 117 1.21 4.34 -5.58
CA LEU A 117 0.58 4.56 -4.28
C LEU A 117 1.64 5.04 -3.30
N ARG A 118 1.56 6.31 -2.91
CA ARG A 118 2.54 6.92 -2.01
C ARG A 118 2.54 6.28 -0.62
N TYR A 119 1.38 5.88 -0.12
CA TYR A 119 1.21 5.27 1.20
C TYR A 119 0.60 3.89 1.03
N ALA A 120 1.36 2.84 1.31
CA ALA A 120 0.88 1.45 1.21
C ALA A 120 0.83 0.78 2.58
N ASN A 121 1.96 0.54 3.23
CA ASN A 121 2.00 -0.06 4.55
C ASN A 121 2.91 0.73 5.49
N VAL A 122 2.50 0.85 6.74
CA VAL A 122 3.33 1.40 7.82
C VAL A 122 4.49 0.45 8.11
N ILE A 123 5.70 0.98 8.27
CA ILE A 123 6.87 0.21 8.63
C ILE A 123 7.12 0.36 10.13
N PHE A 124 7.22 -0.77 10.83
CA PHE A 124 7.49 -0.85 12.26
C PHE A 124 9.00 -0.93 12.49
N ASP A 125 9.66 0.21 12.44
CA ASP A 125 11.08 0.33 12.72
C ASP A 125 11.37 0.85 14.14
N LEU A 126 12.65 0.96 14.49
CA LEU A 126 13.08 1.36 15.83
C LEU A 126 12.74 2.82 16.16
N ASP A 127 12.59 3.69 15.17
CA ASP A 127 12.29 5.12 15.38
C ASP A 127 10.80 5.36 15.62
N ARG A 128 9.94 4.45 15.16
CA ARG A 128 8.49 4.62 15.14
C ARG A 128 7.89 5.01 16.48
N ALA A 129 8.22 4.29 17.55
CA ALA A 129 7.58 4.49 18.86
C ALA A 129 7.86 5.89 19.43
N ALA A 130 9.11 6.34 19.36
CA ALA A 130 9.50 7.67 19.82
C ALA A 130 8.91 8.77 18.94
N ALA A 131 8.94 8.59 17.64
CA ALA A 131 8.39 9.54 16.67
C ALA A 131 6.86 9.71 16.86
N LEU A 132 6.10 8.62 17.02
CA LEU A 132 4.68 8.68 17.28
C LEU A 132 4.34 9.40 18.58
N LYS A 133 5.08 9.11 19.66
CA LYS A 133 4.86 9.81 20.94
C LYS A 133 4.95 11.33 20.79
N THR A 134 5.94 11.82 20.02
CA THR A 134 6.11 13.25 19.77
C THR A 134 5.00 13.81 18.88
N VAL A 135 4.67 13.13 17.76
CA VAL A 135 3.66 13.61 16.82
C VAL A 135 2.26 13.58 17.44
N HIS A 136 1.87 12.45 18.07
CA HIS A 136 0.56 12.31 18.69
C HIS A 136 0.39 13.28 19.88
N GLY A 137 1.45 13.45 20.73
CA GLY A 137 1.42 14.43 21.81
C GLY A 137 1.10 15.83 21.29
N TYR A 138 1.75 16.27 20.23
CA TYR A 138 1.47 17.56 19.61
C TYR A 138 0.05 17.66 19.04
N LEU A 139 -0.46 16.59 18.42
CA LEU A 139 -1.86 16.59 17.93
C LEU A 139 -2.87 16.63 19.07
N ASP A 140 -2.60 15.90 20.15
CA ASP A 140 -3.43 15.89 21.35
C ASP A 140 -3.48 17.28 22.02
N ASP A 141 -2.33 17.96 22.13
CA ASP A 141 -2.23 19.33 22.68
C ASP A 141 -3.03 20.35 21.85
N LEU A 142 -3.16 20.11 20.54
CA LEU A 142 -3.97 20.91 19.63
C LEU A 142 -5.45 20.51 19.60
N GLY A 143 -5.85 19.45 20.31
CA GLY A 143 -7.19 18.90 20.24
C GLY A 143 -7.54 18.27 18.89
N ILE A 144 -6.55 17.86 18.09
CA ILE A 144 -6.75 17.24 16.79
C ILE A 144 -6.93 15.73 16.96
N ALA A 145 -8.12 15.23 16.66
CA ALA A 145 -8.37 13.79 16.60
C ALA A 145 -7.72 13.18 15.35
N TYR A 146 -7.13 11.99 15.50
CA TYR A 146 -6.54 11.21 14.42
C TYR A 146 -7.08 9.78 14.46
N CYS A 147 -7.14 9.12 13.31
CA CYS A 147 -7.67 7.76 13.22
C CYS A 147 -7.17 7.03 11.97
N GLY A 148 -7.43 5.71 11.97
CA GLY A 148 -7.13 4.81 10.88
C GLY A 148 -5.65 4.49 10.75
N ARG A 149 -5.32 3.67 9.74
CA ARG A 149 -3.96 3.14 9.53
C ARG A 149 -2.87 4.21 9.56
N TYR A 150 -3.12 5.37 8.97
CA TYR A 150 -2.13 6.45 8.86
C TYR A 150 -2.24 7.51 9.95
N GLY A 151 -3.40 7.65 10.59
CA GLY A 151 -3.56 8.49 11.77
C GLY A 151 -2.89 7.88 12.99
N ASP A 152 -3.19 6.61 13.25
CA ASP A 152 -2.59 5.83 14.34
C ASP A 152 -1.19 5.29 13.99
N TRP A 153 -0.78 5.43 12.72
CA TRP A 153 0.46 4.87 12.17
C TRP A 153 0.65 3.41 12.53
N GLY A 154 -0.44 2.63 12.36
CA GLY A 154 -0.56 1.24 12.78
C GLY A 154 -0.90 0.30 11.63
N TYR A 155 -0.62 -1.00 11.80
CA TYR A 155 -1.05 -2.02 10.87
C TYR A 155 -2.48 -2.43 11.23
N MET A 156 -3.44 -1.87 10.50
CA MET A 156 -4.88 -2.08 10.74
C MET A 156 -5.55 -2.67 9.51
N TRP A 157 -6.48 -3.58 9.74
CA TRP A 157 -7.44 -4.04 8.75
C TRP A 157 -8.60 -3.04 8.61
N THR A 158 -9.51 -3.29 7.68
CA THR A 158 -10.62 -2.39 7.37
C THR A 158 -11.54 -2.16 8.56
N ASP A 159 -11.87 -3.22 9.29
CA ASP A 159 -12.71 -3.22 10.50
C ASP A 159 -12.05 -2.45 11.65
N GLU A 160 -10.76 -2.66 11.89
CA GLU A 160 -9.99 -1.92 12.90
C GLU A 160 -9.91 -0.43 12.54
N SER A 161 -9.69 -0.10 11.24
CA SER A 161 -9.67 1.29 10.79
C SER A 161 -11.02 1.97 10.94
N PHE A 162 -12.12 1.24 10.71
CA PHE A 162 -13.48 1.73 10.96
C PHE A 162 -13.69 2.02 12.45
N LYS A 163 -13.32 1.07 13.32
CA LYS A 163 -13.43 1.23 14.78
C LYS A 163 -12.58 2.38 15.31
N SER A 164 -11.37 2.57 14.78
CA SER A 164 -10.53 3.74 15.11
C SER A 164 -11.24 5.04 14.75
N GLY A 165 -11.97 5.09 13.63
CA GLY A 165 -12.78 6.25 13.23
C GLY A 165 -13.92 6.55 14.19
N GLU A 166 -14.64 5.53 14.69
CA GLU A 166 -15.68 5.70 15.71
C GLU A 166 -15.12 6.33 16.99
N LEU A 167 -14.01 5.78 17.50
CA LEU A 167 -13.34 6.28 18.71
C LEU A 167 -12.86 7.73 18.55
N ALA A 168 -12.31 8.08 17.38
CA ALA A 168 -11.90 9.45 17.10
C ALA A 168 -13.10 10.42 17.05
N ALA A 169 -14.23 10.00 16.49
CA ALA A 169 -15.45 10.79 16.48
C ALA A 169 -16.01 11.01 17.90
N GLU A 170 -16.04 9.96 18.73
CA GLU A 170 -16.44 10.07 20.13
C GLU A 170 -15.54 11.05 20.89
N LYS A 171 -14.22 10.95 20.71
CA LYS A 171 -13.23 11.89 21.31
C LYS A 171 -13.48 13.32 20.86
N ALA A 172 -13.72 13.55 19.57
CA ALA A 172 -13.96 14.89 19.02
C ALA A 172 -15.28 15.51 19.47
N LEU A 173 -16.30 14.69 19.74
CA LEU A 173 -17.62 15.13 20.20
C LEU A 173 -17.71 15.25 21.72
N SER A 174 -16.76 14.66 22.47
CA SER A 174 -16.74 14.78 23.94
C SER A 174 -16.42 16.24 24.34
N PRO A 175 -17.14 16.83 25.32
CA PRO A 175 -16.79 18.15 25.80
C PRO A 175 -15.34 18.16 26.29
N GLN A 176 -14.51 19.02 25.71
CA GLN A 176 -13.19 19.28 26.27
C GLN A 176 -13.39 19.81 27.70
N GLN A 177 -12.88 19.09 28.69
CA GLN A 177 -12.79 19.64 30.03
C GLN A 177 -11.80 20.80 29.97
N VAL A 178 -12.32 22.01 30.00
CA VAL A 178 -11.59 23.28 30.11
C VAL A 178 -11.04 23.41 31.55
#